data_98222afadeff4099ad9b04fd8d998901
#
_entry.id   98222afadeff4099ad9b04fd8d998901
#
_cell.length_a   1.000
_cell.length_b   1.000
_cell.length_c   1.000
_cell.angle_alpha   90.00
_cell.angle_beta   90.00
_cell.angle_gamma   90.00
#
_symmetry.space_group_name_H-M   'P 1'
#
loop_
_entity.id
_entity.type
_entity.pdbx_description
1 polymer ?
#
loop_
_entity_poly.entity_id
_entity_poly.type
_entity_poly.pdbx_seq_one_letter_code
_entity_poly.pdbx_strand_id
1 'polypeptide(L)'
;GDEKRLKEILAMLKSRLQMSFLSSGHTTAALRSLSYTSPMAKFKDDTDGIGYYEVVKELEENFEEKKSELIANLRQIAQQIFRKDNLIISYTSSADGLAPMEEAFAKIADTLHTEEKEAETPCEIHCVKRNEGFKTSSKVQYVARTGNFIDRGVEYTGALQILKVILSYDYLWQNVRVKGGAYGCMSSFNRIGEGYLVS
;
A
#
# COMPACT_ATOMS: atom_id res chain seq x y z
N GLY A 1 9.13 -4.58 26.22
CA GLY A 1 8.32 -3.61 25.47
C GLY A 1 6.96 -3.46 26.13
N ASP A 2 6.29 -2.37 25.88
CA ASP A 2 4.96 -2.11 26.44
C ASP A 2 3.88 -2.82 25.59
N GLU A 3 3.49 -4.04 26.00
CA GLU A 3 2.49 -4.85 25.29
C GLU A 3 1.12 -4.16 25.23
N LYS A 4 0.74 -3.46 26.30
CA LYS A 4 -0.52 -2.71 26.34
C LYS A 4 -0.53 -1.63 25.26
N ARG A 5 0.57 -0.89 25.15
CA ARG A 5 0.72 0.14 24.13
C ARG A 5 0.70 -0.42 22.70
N LEU A 6 1.30 -1.59 22.49
CA LEU A 6 1.27 -2.26 21.19
C LEU A 6 -0.17 -2.63 20.78
N LYS A 7 -0.95 -3.18 21.70
CA LYS A 7 -2.38 -3.49 21.47
C LYS A 7 -3.20 -2.24 21.16
N GLU A 8 -2.98 -1.15 21.88
CA GLU A 8 -3.63 0.15 21.62
C GLU A 8 -3.28 0.68 20.20
N ILE A 9 -2.02 0.54 19.78
CA ILE A 9 -1.58 0.93 18.42
C ILE A 9 -2.30 0.10 17.36
N LEU A 10 -2.41 -1.21 17.53
CA LEU A 10 -3.13 -2.08 16.58
C LEU A 10 -4.61 -1.68 16.46
N ALA A 11 -5.29 -1.44 17.58
CA ALA A 11 -6.69 -1.00 17.58
C ALA A 11 -6.87 0.36 16.90
N MET A 12 -5.94 1.30 17.13
CA MET A 12 -5.93 2.60 16.47
C MET A 12 -5.68 2.47 14.95
N LEU A 13 -4.73 1.63 14.54
CA LEU A 13 -4.44 1.37 13.11
C LEU A 13 -5.65 0.75 12.42
N LYS A 14 -6.29 -0.27 13.02
CA LYS A 14 -7.51 -0.90 12.49
C LYS A 14 -8.60 0.14 12.26
N SER A 15 -8.88 0.99 13.24
CA SER A 15 -9.90 2.04 13.14
C SER A 15 -9.56 3.06 12.06
N ARG A 16 -8.31 3.48 11.96
CA ARG A 16 -7.84 4.42 10.94
C ARG A 16 -8.00 3.85 9.52
N LEU A 17 -7.64 2.59 9.31
CA LEU A 17 -7.79 1.92 8.02
C LEU A 17 -9.27 1.81 7.62
N GLN A 18 -10.14 1.42 8.54
CA GLN A 18 -11.58 1.39 8.29
C GLN A 18 -12.15 2.75 7.85
N MET A 19 -11.75 3.83 8.52
CA MET A 19 -12.17 5.18 8.14
C MET A 19 -11.63 5.59 6.76
N SER A 20 -10.39 5.22 6.45
CA SER A 20 -9.79 5.46 5.13
C SER A 20 -10.57 4.77 4.01
N PHE A 21 -10.99 3.52 4.22
CA PHE A 21 -11.78 2.78 3.23
C PHE A 21 -13.16 3.40 2.98
N LEU A 22 -13.78 3.98 4.00
CA LEU A 22 -15.05 4.69 3.85
C LEU A 22 -14.88 6.00 3.07
N SER A 23 -13.80 6.74 3.31
CA SER A 23 -13.55 8.02 2.65
C SER A 23 -13.00 7.88 1.22
N SER A 24 -12.32 6.79 0.91
CA SER A 24 -11.62 6.56 -0.35
C SER A 24 -11.99 5.21 -1.00
N GLY A 25 -13.24 4.79 -0.91
CA GLY A 25 -13.70 3.48 -1.32
C GLY A 25 -13.43 3.13 -2.77
N HIS A 26 -13.47 4.11 -3.68
CA HIS A 26 -13.15 3.90 -5.09
C HIS A 26 -11.67 3.50 -5.32
N THR A 27 -10.73 4.17 -4.65
CA THR A 27 -9.29 3.82 -4.76
C THR A 27 -8.98 2.51 -4.06
N THR A 28 -9.61 2.26 -2.91
CA THR A 28 -9.49 1.00 -2.18
C THR A 28 -10.00 -0.18 -3.01
N ALA A 29 -11.16 -0.05 -3.63
CA ALA A 29 -11.73 -1.08 -4.51
C ALA A 29 -10.86 -1.32 -5.75
N ALA A 30 -10.31 -0.26 -6.36
CA ALA A 30 -9.39 -0.37 -7.49
C ALA A 30 -8.09 -1.08 -7.10
N LEU A 31 -7.45 -0.69 -6.00
CA LEU A 31 -6.22 -1.32 -5.52
C LEU A 31 -6.44 -2.81 -5.20
N ARG A 32 -7.49 -3.13 -4.44
CA ARG A 32 -7.83 -4.52 -4.11
C ARG A 32 -8.08 -5.36 -5.36
N SER A 33 -8.82 -4.84 -6.32
CA SER A 33 -9.09 -5.56 -7.57
C SER A 33 -7.82 -5.73 -8.43
N LEU A 34 -6.92 -4.74 -8.48
CA LEU A 34 -5.63 -4.82 -9.17
C LEU A 34 -4.70 -5.85 -8.51
N SER A 35 -4.76 -6.03 -7.20
CA SER A 35 -3.93 -6.98 -6.47
C SER A 35 -4.10 -8.44 -6.91
N TYR A 36 -5.17 -8.75 -7.62
CA TYR A 36 -5.42 -10.09 -8.17
C TYR A 36 -4.68 -10.36 -9.49
N THR A 37 -4.10 -9.34 -10.11
CA THR A 37 -3.47 -9.45 -11.44
C THR A 37 -2.12 -8.74 -11.54
N SER A 38 -1.71 -8.02 -10.52
CA SER A 38 -0.46 -7.25 -10.51
C SER A 38 0.31 -7.49 -9.21
N PRO A 39 1.55 -8.02 -9.27
CA PRO A 39 2.41 -8.16 -8.09
C PRO A 39 2.66 -6.84 -7.37
N MET A 40 2.83 -5.73 -8.12
CA MET A 40 2.99 -4.40 -7.55
C MET A 40 1.76 -3.96 -6.75
N ALA A 41 0.57 -4.15 -7.32
CA ALA A 41 -0.68 -3.81 -6.63
C ALA A 41 -0.92 -4.75 -5.44
N LYS A 42 -0.53 -6.02 -5.53
CA LYS A 42 -0.61 -6.96 -4.41
C LYS A 42 0.29 -6.52 -3.26
N PHE A 43 1.54 -6.14 -3.55
CA PHE A 43 2.43 -5.58 -2.53
C PHE A 43 1.83 -4.34 -1.85
N LYS A 44 1.25 -3.42 -2.64
CA LYS A 44 0.59 -2.22 -2.10
C LYS A 44 -0.64 -2.56 -1.25
N ASP A 45 -1.45 -3.53 -1.68
CA ASP A 45 -2.62 -3.97 -0.90
C ASP A 45 -2.20 -4.60 0.43
N ASP A 46 -1.11 -5.36 0.45
CA ASP A 46 -0.57 -6.00 1.66
C ASP A 46 0.13 -5.04 2.61
N THR A 47 0.55 -3.87 2.13
CA THR A 47 1.25 -2.86 2.95
C THR A 47 0.41 -1.64 3.33
N ASP A 48 -0.66 -1.35 2.59
CA ASP A 48 -1.46 -0.13 2.78
C ASP A 48 -2.97 -0.31 2.46
N GLY A 49 -3.37 -1.44 1.89
CA GLY A 49 -4.74 -1.71 1.45
C GLY A 49 -5.55 -2.60 2.39
N ILE A 50 -6.52 -3.31 1.80
CA ILE A 50 -7.39 -4.25 2.51
C ILE A 50 -6.57 -5.44 3.05
N GLY A 51 -5.57 -5.92 2.30
CA GLY A 51 -4.67 -6.98 2.78
C GLY A 51 -3.97 -6.59 4.07
N TYR A 52 -3.45 -5.37 4.15
CA TYR A 52 -2.87 -4.84 5.39
C TYR A 52 -3.89 -4.76 6.53
N TYR A 53 -5.09 -4.28 6.25
CA TYR A 53 -6.16 -4.23 7.25
C TYR A 53 -6.51 -5.62 7.79
N GLU A 54 -6.58 -6.63 6.93
CA GLU A 54 -6.87 -8.02 7.35
C GLU A 54 -5.81 -8.53 8.34
N VAL A 55 -4.53 -8.25 8.08
CA VAL A 55 -3.43 -8.60 8.99
C VAL A 55 -3.53 -7.85 10.32
N VAL A 56 -3.74 -6.52 10.27
CA VAL A 56 -3.87 -5.71 11.51
C VAL A 56 -5.07 -6.15 12.34
N LYS A 57 -6.20 -6.46 11.68
CA LYS A 57 -7.41 -6.98 12.34
C LYS A 57 -7.12 -8.31 13.02
N GLU A 58 -6.49 -9.24 12.34
CA GLU A 58 -6.14 -10.55 12.87
C GLU A 58 -5.19 -10.47 14.07
N LEU A 59 -4.18 -9.61 13.98
CA LEU A 59 -3.23 -9.35 15.07
C LEU A 59 -3.92 -8.72 16.29
N GLU A 60 -4.87 -7.83 16.09
CA GLU A 60 -5.61 -7.18 17.18
C GLU A 60 -6.59 -8.15 17.85
N GLU A 61 -7.35 -8.91 17.07
CA GLU A 61 -8.34 -9.88 17.56
C GLU A 61 -7.68 -11.07 18.29
N ASN A 62 -6.52 -11.53 17.83
CA ASN A 62 -5.77 -12.66 18.40
C ASN A 62 -4.48 -12.19 19.13
N PHE A 63 -4.49 -10.99 19.71
CA PHE A 63 -3.30 -10.35 20.25
C PHE A 63 -2.56 -11.21 21.27
N GLU A 64 -3.27 -11.81 22.22
CA GLU A 64 -2.64 -12.59 23.29
C GLU A 64 -1.88 -13.83 22.78
N GLU A 65 -2.35 -14.43 21.69
CA GLU A 65 -1.72 -15.58 21.07
C GLU A 65 -0.54 -15.17 20.17
N LYS A 66 -0.65 -14.03 19.47
CA LYS A 66 0.31 -13.59 18.44
C LYS A 66 1.34 -12.57 18.93
N LYS A 67 1.17 -12.00 20.11
CA LYS A 67 2.03 -10.90 20.60
C LYS A 67 3.51 -11.25 20.67
N SER A 68 3.86 -12.48 21.06
CA SER A 68 5.27 -12.89 21.18
C SER A 68 5.96 -12.95 19.83
N GLU A 69 5.31 -13.53 18.83
CA GLU A 69 5.78 -13.58 17.45
C GLU A 69 5.87 -12.17 16.84
N LEU A 70 4.82 -11.36 17.02
CA LEU A 70 4.80 -9.97 16.54
C LEU A 70 5.96 -9.16 17.12
N ILE A 71 6.22 -9.26 18.42
CA ILE A 71 7.34 -8.55 19.06
C ILE A 71 8.68 -9.04 18.54
N ALA A 72 8.84 -10.35 18.33
CA ALA A 72 10.08 -10.91 17.76
C ALA A 72 10.32 -10.39 16.34
N ASN A 73 9.30 -10.42 15.48
CA ASN A 73 9.37 -9.92 14.12
C ASN A 73 9.68 -8.41 14.06
N LEU A 74 9.04 -7.61 14.92
CA LEU A 74 9.31 -6.17 15.01
C LEU A 74 10.75 -5.88 15.45
N ARG A 75 11.31 -6.67 16.38
CA ARG A 75 12.71 -6.54 16.77
C ARG A 75 13.68 -6.91 15.65
N GLN A 76 13.41 -8.01 14.95
CA GLN A 76 14.21 -8.43 13.81
C GLN A 76 14.20 -7.36 12.71
N ILE A 77 13.03 -6.82 12.36
CA ILE A 77 12.90 -5.72 11.40
C ILE A 77 13.69 -4.49 11.88
N ALA A 78 13.58 -4.11 13.15
CA ALA A 78 14.31 -2.98 13.70
C ALA A 78 15.83 -3.17 13.58
N GLN A 79 16.34 -4.38 13.85
CA GLN A 79 17.76 -4.71 13.68
C GLN A 79 18.23 -4.62 12.23
N GLN A 80 17.38 -4.96 11.27
CA GLN A 80 17.69 -4.89 9.84
C GLN A 80 17.59 -3.47 9.26
N ILE A 81 16.73 -2.62 9.81
CA ILE A 81 16.49 -1.26 9.31
C ILE A 81 17.43 -0.25 9.98
N PHE A 82 17.51 -0.26 11.32
CA PHE A 82 18.28 0.71 12.10
C PHE A 82 19.75 0.32 12.19
N ARG A 83 20.40 0.30 11.04
CA ARG A 83 21.81 -0.10 10.86
C ARG A 83 22.68 1.08 10.45
N LYS A 84 23.96 1.02 10.84
CA LYS A 84 24.93 2.07 10.49
C LYS A 84 25.18 2.15 8.98
N ASP A 85 25.17 1.02 8.28
CA ASP A 85 25.34 0.93 6.82
C ASP A 85 24.12 1.34 6.01
N ASN A 86 22.94 1.44 6.64
CA ASN A 86 21.72 1.98 6.03
C ASN A 86 21.56 3.50 6.30
N LEU A 87 22.40 4.11 7.13
CA LEU A 87 22.26 5.51 7.50
C LEU A 87 22.69 6.43 6.35
N ILE A 88 21.76 7.24 5.87
CA ILE A 88 22.01 8.34 4.94
C ILE A 88 21.58 9.64 5.61
N ILE A 89 22.51 10.59 5.72
CA ILE A 89 22.24 11.91 6.28
C ILE A 89 22.38 12.94 5.17
N SER A 90 21.36 13.77 4.99
CA SER A 90 21.41 14.95 4.12
C SER A 90 21.23 16.19 4.99
N TYR A 91 22.24 17.06 4.98
CA TYR A 91 22.23 18.28 5.78
C TYR A 91 22.75 19.47 4.97
N THR A 92 22.00 20.57 5.02
CA THR A 92 22.36 21.80 4.31
C THR A 92 22.54 22.92 5.32
N SER A 93 23.76 23.51 5.36
CA SER A 93 24.08 24.64 6.20
C SER A 93 25.20 25.49 5.59
N SER A 94 25.55 26.60 6.25
CA SER A 94 26.81 27.29 6.03
C SER A 94 28.00 26.41 6.50
N ALA A 95 29.21 26.73 6.04
CA ALA A 95 30.41 25.93 6.35
C ALA A 95 30.71 25.83 7.86
N ASP A 96 30.43 26.88 8.61
CA ASP A 96 30.57 26.94 10.07
C ASP A 96 29.50 26.14 10.84
N GLY A 97 28.35 25.85 10.20
CA GLY A 97 27.29 25.03 10.77
C GLY A 97 27.50 23.52 10.63
N LEU A 98 28.46 23.09 9.80
CA LEU A 98 28.67 21.66 9.52
C LEU A 98 29.36 20.91 10.68
N ALA A 99 30.47 21.46 11.19
CA ALA A 99 31.30 20.79 12.20
C ALA A 99 30.56 20.38 13.49
N PRO A 100 29.67 21.20 14.09
CA PRO A 100 28.89 20.78 15.26
C PRO A 100 27.95 19.62 14.98
N MET A 101 27.46 19.50 13.73
CA MET A 101 26.53 18.44 13.34
C MET A 101 27.23 17.11 13.04
N GLU A 102 28.48 17.12 12.62
CA GLU A 102 29.28 15.91 12.39
C GLU A 102 29.41 15.07 13.67
N GLU A 103 29.65 15.71 14.80
CA GLU A 103 29.71 15.04 16.11
C GLU A 103 28.33 14.46 16.50
N ALA A 104 27.24 15.18 16.25
CA ALA A 104 25.90 14.68 16.52
C ALA A 104 25.55 13.48 15.63
N PHE A 105 25.93 13.53 14.35
CA PHE A 105 25.72 12.43 13.41
C PHE A 105 26.53 11.20 13.78
N ALA A 106 27.79 11.34 14.23
CA ALA A 106 28.59 10.27 14.73
C ALA A 106 27.94 9.58 15.93
N LYS A 107 27.44 10.36 16.89
CA LYS A 107 26.71 9.83 18.06
C LYS A 107 25.45 9.04 17.66
N ILE A 108 24.68 9.54 16.68
CA ILE A 108 23.53 8.79 16.16
C ILE A 108 23.99 7.48 15.51
N ALA A 109 25.00 7.53 14.65
CA ALA A 109 25.53 6.35 13.98
C ALA A 109 26.03 5.28 14.97
N ASP A 110 26.61 5.67 16.10
CA ASP A 110 27.11 4.75 17.12
C ASP A 110 26.00 4.05 17.93
N THR A 111 24.75 4.52 17.84
CA THR A 111 23.58 3.86 18.44
C THR A 111 22.95 2.80 17.54
N LEU A 112 23.36 2.73 16.29
CA LEU A 112 22.77 1.84 15.30
C LEU A 112 23.43 0.45 15.31
N HIS A 113 22.71 -0.55 14.82
CA HIS A 113 23.20 -1.92 14.71
C HIS A 113 24.35 -2.03 13.69
N THR A 114 25.33 -2.87 14.03
CA THR A 114 26.54 -3.14 13.20
C THR A 114 26.72 -4.61 12.88
N GLU A 115 25.82 -5.48 13.38
CA GLU A 115 25.87 -6.92 13.11
C GLU A 115 25.76 -7.18 11.60
N GLU A 116 26.13 -8.37 11.17
CA GLU A 116 26.06 -8.76 9.76
C GLU A 116 24.60 -8.68 9.24
N LYS A 117 24.43 -8.11 8.05
CA LYS A 117 23.12 -8.03 7.40
C LYS A 117 22.69 -9.42 6.96
N GLU A 118 21.46 -9.80 7.28
CA GLU A 118 20.86 -11.02 6.73
C GLU A 118 20.84 -10.96 5.20
N ALA A 119 21.06 -12.11 4.57
CA ALA A 119 21.00 -12.21 3.11
C ALA A 119 19.61 -11.86 2.60
N GLU A 120 19.57 -11.06 1.54
CA GLU A 120 18.32 -10.72 0.87
C GLU A 120 17.69 -11.98 0.26
N THR A 121 16.49 -12.32 0.72
CA THR A 121 15.70 -13.40 0.14
C THR A 121 14.71 -12.79 -0.84
N PRO A 122 14.72 -13.20 -2.13
CA PRO A 122 13.73 -12.76 -3.08
C PRO A 122 12.32 -13.07 -2.59
N CYS A 123 11.46 -12.07 -2.57
CA CYS A 123 10.05 -12.24 -2.24
C CYS A 123 9.25 -12.44 -3.53
N GLU A 124 8.72 -13.65 -3.74
CA GLU A 124 7.80 -13.91 -4.84
C GLU A 124 6.38 -13.55 -4.42
N ILE A 125 5.78 -12.61 -5.14
CA ILE A 125 4.42 -12.17 -4.89
C ILE A 125 3.47 -12.89 -5.85
N HIS A 126 2.63 -13.76 -5.31
CA HIS A 126 1.64 -14.50 -6.08
C HIS A 126 0.29 -13.81 -6.09
N CYS A 127 -0.22 -13.54 -7.31
CA CYS A 127 -1.54 -12.98 -7.51
C CYS A 127 -2.57 -14.10 -7.73
N VAL A 128 -3.68 -14.02 -7.01
CA VAL A 128 -4.79 -14.99 -7.16
C VAL A 128 -6.04 -14.22 -7.56
N LYS A 129 -6.61 -14.55 -8.72
CA LYS A 129 -7.86 -13.92 -9.20
C LYS A 129 -9.03 -14.25 -8.29
N ARG A 130 -9.74 -13.21 -7.87
CA ARG A 130 -10.93 -13.32 -7.02
C ARG A 130 -12.01 -12.36 -7.47
N ASN A 131 -13.25 -12.68 -7.11
CA ASN A 131 -14.38 -11.75 -7.12
C ASN A 131 -14.81 -11.60 -5.66
N GLU A 132 -14.64 -10.43 -5.09
CA GLU A 132 -14.92 -10.14 -3.69
C GLU A 132 -15.89 -8.97 -3.56
N GLY A 133 -16.65 -8.97 -2.46
CA GLY A 133 -17.50 -7.87 -2.07
C GLY A 133 -17.32 -7.58 -0.58
N PHE A 134 -17.07 -6.32 -0.23
CA PHE A 134 -16.90 -5.87 1.13
C PHE A 134 -18.12 -5.07 1.56
N LYS A 135 -18.71 -5.43 2.70
CA LYS A 135 -19.83 -4.71 3.30
C LYS A 135 -19.30 -3.58 4.19
N THR A 136 -19.82 -2.39 4.01
CA THR A 136 -19.54 -1.22 4.84
C THR A 136 -20.85 -0.58 5.31
N SER A 137 -20.75 0.35 6.26
CA SER A 137 -21.89 1.18 6.68
C SER A 137 -22.23 2.30 5.69
N SER A 138 -21.45 2.45 4.62
CA SER A 138 -21.68 3.46 3.58
C SER A 138 -22.94 3.13 2.79
N LYS A 139 -23.69 4.19 2.38
CA LYS A 139 -24.80 4.08 1.45
C LYS A 139 -24.34 4.11 -0.02
N VAL A 140 -23.04 4.31 -0.27
CA VAL A 140 -22.45 4.37 -1.60
C VAL A 140 -21.78 3.03 -1.90
N GLN A 141 -22.02 2.51 -3.10
CA GLN A 141 -21.37 1.32 -3.63
C GLN A 141 -20.23 1.73 -4.56
N TYR A 142 -19.08 1.11 -4.39
CA TYR A 142 -17.93 1.23 -5.28
C TYR A 142 -17.73 -0.08 -6.03
N VAL A 143 -17.65 0.00 -7.36
CA VAL A 143 -17.43 -1.17 -8.22
C VAL A 143 -16.15 -0.99 -9.00
N ALA A 144 -15.20 -1.91 -8.85
CA ALA A 144 -13.94 -1.91 -9.58
C ALA A 144 -13.84 -3.15 -10.47
N ARG A 145 -13.39 -2.94 -11.71
CA ARG A 145 -13.02 -4.01 -12.64
C ARG A 145 -11.62 -3.75 -13.16
N THR A 146 -10.77 -4.75 -13.07
CA THR A 146 -9.33 -4.62 -13.38
C THR A 146 -8.84 -5.77 -14.24
N GLY A 147 -7.67 -5.60 -14.81
CA GLY A 147 -6.95 -6.62 -15.55
C GLY A 147 -5.53 -6.17 -15.90
N ASN A 148 -4.71 -7.12 -16.32
CA ASN A 148 -3.42 -6.83 -16.93
C ASN A 148 -3.55 -7.05 -18.45
N PHE A 149 -3.37 -5.99 -19.23
CA PHE A 149 -3.50 -6.05 -20.67
C PHE A 149 -2.23 -6.58 -21.35
N ILE A 150 -1.06 -6.46 -20.73
CA ILE A 150 0.19 -7.06 -21.23
C ILE A 150 0.09 -8.59 -21.21
N ASP A 151 -0.51 -9.18 -20.19
CA ASP A 151 -0.77 -10.63 -20.11
C ASP A 151 -1.69 -11.12 -21.26
N ARG A 152 -2.35 -10.22 -21.97
CA ARG A 152 -3.19 -10.47 -23.13
C ARG A 152 -2.50 -10.15 -24.45
N GLY A 153 -1.20 -9.86 -24.43
CA GLY A 153 -0.40 -9.53 -25.62
C GLY A 153 -0.60 -8.11 -26.14
N VAL A 154 -1.20 -7.21 -25.34
CA VAL A 154 -1.38 -5.80 -25.70
C VAL A 154 -0.22 -4.99 -25.13
N GLU A 155 0.52 -4.31 -25.99
CA GLU A 155 1.62 -3.44 -25.58
C GLU A 155 1.11 -2.06 -25.10
N TYR A 156 1.83 -1.49 -24.13
CA TYR A 156 1.53 -0.13 -23.71
C TYR A 156 2.01 0.88 -24.77
N THR A 157 1.07 1.68 -25.25
CA THR A 157 1.36 2.80 -26.16
C THR A 157 0.64 4.06 -25.70
N GLY A 158 1.03 5.22 -26.27
CA GLY A 158 0.32 6.49 -26.05
C GLY A 158 -1.17 6.45 -26.44
N ALA A 159 -1.56 5.55 -27.37
CA ALA A 159 -2.96 5.35 -27.73
C ALA A 159 -3.85 4.94 -26.54
N LEU A 160 -3.30 4.22 -25.54
CA LEU A 160 -4.06 3.89 -24.33
C LEU A 160 -4.40 5.12 -23.48
N GLN A 161 -3.58 6.18 -23.54
CA GLN A 161 -3.91 7.44 -22.86
C GLN A 161 -5.04 8.18 -23.59
N ILE A 162 -5.04 8.13 -24.93
CA ILE A 162 -6.17 8.66 -25.71
C ILE A 162 -7.42 7.84 -25.45
N LEU A 163 -7.34 6.52 -25.45
CA LEU A 163 -8.45 5.62 -25.11
C LEU A 163 -9.00 5.93 -23.72
N LYS A 164 -8.15 6.19 -22.73
CA LYS A 164 -8.57 6.60 -21.37
C LYS A 164 -9.47 7.84 -21.44
N VAL A 165 -9.09 8.84 -22.23
CA VAL A 165 -9.86 10.09 -22.38
C VAL A 165 -11.21 9.79 -23.01
N ILE A 166 -11.24 9.06 -24.13
CA ILE A 166 -12.46 8.69 -24.84
C ILE A 166 -13.40 7.89 -23.91
N LEU A 167 -12.87 6.87 -23.24
CA LEU A 167 -13.66 6.06 -22.30
C LEU A 167 -14.24 6.91 -21.18
N SER A 168 -13.47 7.82 -20.60
CA SER A 168 -13.91 8.62 -19.46
C SER A 168 -15.01 9.61 -19.85
N TYR A 169 -14.86 10.32 -20.96
CA TYR A 169 -15.78 11.41 -21.33
C TYR A 169 -16.97 10.96 -22.19
N ASP A 170 -16.76 10.05 -23.14
CA ASP A 170 -17.83 9.61 -24.04
C ASP A 170 -18.59 8.40 -23.49
N TYR A 171 -17.87 7.31 -23.20
CA TYR A 171 -18.54 6.06 -22.88
C TYR A 171 -18.96 5.96 -21.39
N LEU A 172 -17.99 6.10 -20.47
CA LEU A 172 -18.26 5.92 -19.04
C LEU A 172 -19.15 7.02 -18.49
N TRP A 173 -18.87 8.26 -18.87
CA TRP A 173 -19.69 9.38 -18.43
C TRP A 173 -21.15 9.22 -18.85
N GLN A 174 -21.40 8.89 -20.12
CA GLN A 174 -22.76 8.75 -20.63
C GLN A 174 -23.50 7.52 -20.09
N ASN A 175 -22.82 6.38 -20.00
CA ASN A 175 -23.49 5.13 -19.65
C ASN A 175 -23.50 4.83 -18.15
N VAL A 176 -22.42 5.16 -17.42
CA VAL A 176 -22.30 4.86 -16.00
C VAL A 176 -22.83 6.02 -15.15
N ARG A 177 -22.43 7.25 -15.44
CA ARG A 177 -22.88 8.41 -14.66
C ARG A 177 -24.25 8.91 -15.08
N VAL A 178 -24.44 9.33 -16.35
CA VAL A 178 -25.67 10.00 -16.78
C VAL A 178 -26.84 9.04 -16.81
N LYS A 179 -26.72 7.90 -17.49
CA LYS A 179 -27.80 6.90 -17.59
C LYS A 179 -27.89 6.00 -16.36
N GLY A 180 -26.72 5.59 -15.81
CA GLY A 180 -26.65 4.66 -14.68
C GLY A 180 -26.83 5.33 -13.32
N GLY A 181 -26.75 6.65 -13.22
CA GLY A 181 -26.93 7.40 -11.98
C GLY A 181 -25.74 7.33 -11.00
N ALA A 182 -24.59 6.83 -11.43
CA ALA A 182 -23.40 6.81 -10.60
C ALA A 182 -22.87 8.23 -10.33
N TYR A 183 -22.27 8.45 -9.15
CA TYR A 183 -21.66 9.74 -8.80
C TYR A 183 -20.43 10.06 -9.67
N GLY A 184 -19.63 9.05 -10.00
CA GLY A 184 -18.46 9.18 -10.85
C GLY A 184 -18.01 7.86 -11.44
N CYS A 185 -17.13 7.94 -12.43
CA CYS A 185 -16.48 6.79 -13.03
C CYS A 185 -15.10 7.19 -13.55
N MET A 186 -14.15 6.28 -13.43
CA MET A 186 -12.75 6.52 -13.81
C MET A 186 -12.19 5.31 -14.53
N SER A 187 -11.24 5.55 -15.45
CA SER A 187 -10.41 4.52 -16.06
C SER A 187 -8.94 4.90 -15.99
N SER A 188 -8.07 3.91 -15.94
CA SER A 188 -6.63 4.14 -16.00
C SER A 188 -5.91 2.97 -16.66
N PHE A 189 -4.80 3.28 -17.34
CA PHE A 189 -3.88 2.32 -17.95
C PHE A 189 -2.46 2.77 -17.64
N ASN A 190 -1.61 1.86 -17.20
CA ASN A 190 -0.21 2.18 -16.90
C ASN A 190 0.79 1.29 -17.67
N ARG A 191 2.07 1.64 -17.58
CA ARG A 191 3.14 0.98 -18.36
C ARG A 191 3.44 -0.45 -17.95
N ILE A 192 3.04 -0.87 -16.76
CA ILE A 192 3.21 -2.25 -16.27
C ILE A 192 2.02 -3.15 -16.58
N GLY A 193 1.10 -2.69 -17.43
CA GLY A 193 -0.03 -3.46 -17.92
C GLY A 193 -1.29 -3.36 -17.08
N GLU A 194 -1.28 -2.64 -15.98
CA GLU A 194 -2.47 -2.48 -15.16
C GLU A 194 -3.51 -1.60 -15.86
N GLY A 195 -4.71 -2.13 -15.97
CA GLY A 195 -5.89 -1.40 -16.42
C GLY A 195 -7.03 -1.55 -15.42
N TYR A 196 -7.71 -0.46 -15.10
CA TYR A 196 -8.91 -0.51 -14.25
C TYR A 196 -10.01 0.46 -14.69
N LEU A 197 -11.22 0.05 -14.35
CA LEU A 197 -12.42 0.88 -14.35
C LEU A 197 -12.99 0.87 -12.94
N VAL A 198 -13.41 2.02 -12.43
CA VAL A 198 -14.03 2.14 -11.11
C VAL A 198 -15.17 3.17 -11.17
N SER A 199 -16.27 2.86 -10.49
CA SER A 199 -17.41 3.77 -10.28
C SER A 199 -17.91 3.67 -8.85
#